data_02f322c5cd7216ec93f03df19bf8ab01
#
_entry.id   02f322c5cd7216ec93f03df19bf8ab01
#
_cell.length_a   1.000
_cell.length_b   1.000
_cell.length_c   1.000
_cell.angle_alpha   90.00
_cell.angle_beta   90.00
_cell.angle_gamma   90.00
#
_symmetry.space_group_name_H-M   'P 1'
#
loop_
_entity.id
_entity.type
_entity.pdbx_description
1 polymer ?
#
loop_
_entity_poly.entity_id
_entity_poly.type
_entity_poly.pdbx_seq_one_letter_code
_entity_poly.pdbx_strand_id
1 'polypeptide(L)'
;SYYKDYEVHGDIPYNGPGKAGAQTLDEANFLRSFALTYDLLESCMSTQEKEKIRDGLLLPGAEFLMEHRHMQLHNHEVIINSAIAIIGLIFGKEELVKEAVYEKYGLLYQLEHGMLSNHMWFEGAFGYHFYALTSFFAYEKFALHTPHSHIHHPNYKAMMELLFSYIEPGFRVPMLNDTNYGHTSSIYYLYEFAYREIGGDKLLYVLKELYKDEARDNLEAFIYGVDILPTCDIDRKS
;
A
#
# COMPACT_ATOMS: atom_id res chain seq x y z
N SER A 1 -19.66 10.81 -20.04
CA SER A 1 -18.42 10.21 -20.52
C SER A 1 -17.55 9.88 -19.36
N TYR A 2 -16.85 8.84 -19.46
CA TYR A 2 -16.10 8.31 -18.34
C TYR A 2 -14.75 7.80 -18.76
N TYR A 3 -14.01 7.27 -17.77
CA TYR A 3 -12.66 6.78 -17.88
C TYR A 3 -12.38 5.97 -19.17
N LYS A 4 -13.31 5.12 -19.60
CA LYS A 4 -13.16 4.35 -20.85
C LYS A 4 -13.07 5.23 -22.11
N ASP A 5 -13.63 6.44 -22.07
CA ASP A 5 -13.66 7.36 -23.20
C ASP A 5 -12.42 8.29 -23.23
N TYR A 6 -11.56 8.26 -22.21
CA TYR A 6 -10.31 9.02 -22.20
C TYR A 6 -9.30 8.42 -23.16
N GLU A 7 -8.62 9.28 -23.89
CA GLU A 7 -7.52 8.87 -24.76
C GLU A 7 -6.35 8.33 -23.96
N VAL A 8 -5.75 7.25 -24.47
CA VAL A 8 -4.52 6.71 -23.93
C VAL A 8 -3.36 7.58 -24.40
N HIS A 9 -2.51 7.99 -23.47
CA HIS A 9 -1.36 8.86 -23.75
C HIS A 9 -0.14 8.49 -22.89
N GLY A 10 0.98 9.15 -23.12
CA GLY A 10 2.13 9.08 -22.23
C GLY A 10 2.87 7.76 -22.26
N ASP A 11 2.86 7.02 -23.38
CA ASP A 11 3.58 5.74 -23.49
C ASP A 11 5.11 5.95 -23.33
N ILE A 12 5.51 6.15 -22.07
CA ILE A 12 6.89 6.36 -21.68
C ILE A 12 7.55 5.00 -21.48
N PRO A 13 8.69 4.72 -22.10
CA PRO A 13 9.42 3.47 -21.87
C PRO A 13 9.60 3.19 -20.39
N TYR A 14 9.29 1.96 -19.95
CA TYR A 14 9.33 1.44 -18.57
C TYR A 14 8.21 1.92 -17.63
N ASN A 15 7.44 2.96 -17.98
CA ASN A 15 6.40 3.51 -17.11
C ASN A 15 4.98 3.19 -17.61
N GLY A 16 4.86 2.79 -18.88
CA GLY A 16 3.59 2.52 -19.52
C GLY A 16 2.73 3.77 -19.74
N PRO A 17 1.61 3.62 -20.43
CA PRO A 17 0.69 4.71 -20.72
C PRO A 17 -0.20 5.07 -19.53
N GLY A 18 -0.90 6.21 -19.64
CA GLY A 18 -1.95 6.65 -18.75
C GLY A 18 -3.20 7.14 -19.49
N LYS A 19 -4.24 7.42 -18.77
CA LYS A 19 -5.48 8.05 -19.25
C LYS A 19 -5.80 9.33 -18.46
N ALA A 20 -6.00 9.21 -17.15
CA ALA A 20 -6.16 10.34 -16.24
C ALA A 20 -4.80 10.84 -15.70
N GLY A 21 -3.87 9.93 -15.49
CA GLY A 21 -2.48 10.23 -15.12
C GLY A 21 -1.52 10.21 -16.31
N ALA A 22 -0.26 10.56 -16.05
CA ALA A 22 0.77 10.61 -17.10
C ALA A 22 1.33 9.22 -17.47
N GLN A 23 1.14 8.22 -16.60
CA GLN A 23 1.70 6.88 -16.72
C GLN A 23 0.84 5.88 -15.93
N THR A 24 1.06 4.58 -16.15
CA THR A 24 0.29 3.51 -15.49
C THR A 24 0.37 3.57 -13.95
N LEU A 25 1.52 3.97 -13.40
CA LEU A 25 1.70 4.16 -11.96
C LEU A 25 0.75 5.24 -11.40
N ASP A 26 0.62 6.37 -12.10
CA ASP A 26 -0.26 7.46 -11.68
C ASP A 26 -1.73 7.03 -11.74
N GLU A 27 -2.11 6.28 -12.80
CA GLU A 27 -3.43 5.66 -12.90
C GLU A 27 -3.73 4.75 -11.71
N ALA A 28 -2.78 3.90 -11.32
CA ALA A 28 -2.96 2.99 -10.20
C ALA A 28 -3.15 3.73 -8.88
N ASN A 29 -2.37 4.77 -8.60
CA ASN A 29 -2.51 5.61 -7.41
C ASN A 29 -3.86 6.34 -7.39
N PHE A 30 -4.27 6.88 -8.54
CA PHE A 30 -5.57 7.53 -8.72
C PHE A 30 -6.72 6.56 -8.45
N LEU A 31 -6.75 5.41 -9.12
CA LEU A 31 -7.82 4.42 -9.00
C LEU A 31 -7.90 3.82 -7.59
N ARG A 32 -6.76 3.57 -6.95
CA ARG A 32 -6.71 3.11 -5.55
C ARG A 32 -7.33 4.12 -4.60
N SER A 33 -7.04 5.40 -4.78
CA SER A 33 -7.61 6.48 -3.96
C SER A 33 -9.11 6.60 -4.16
N PHE A 34 -9.58 6.45 -5.39
CA PHE A 34 -11.01 6.44 -5.71
C PHE A 34 -11.71 5.20 -5.17
N ALA A 35 -11.08 4.03 -5.23
CA ALA A 35 -11.62 2.80 -4.67
C ALA A 35 -11.83 2.91 -3.15
N LEU A 36 -10.83 3.45 -2.43
CA LEU A 36 -10.96 3.73 -0.99
C LEU A 36 -12.09 4.74 -0.70
N THR A 37 -12.16 5.80 -1.48
CA THR A 37 -13.23 6.82 -1.32
C THR A 37 -14.61 6.22 -1.59
N TYR A 38 -14.73 5.38 -2.61
CA TYR A 38 -15.97 4.67 -2.92
C TYR A 38 -16.40 3.78 -1.76
N ASP A 39 -15.51 2.97 -1.22
CA ASP A 39 -15.79 2.08 -0.09
C ASP A 39 -16.28 2.85 1.14
N LEU A 40 -15.60 3.94 1.50
CA LEU A 40 -15.97 4.78 2.64
C LEU A 40 -17.32 5.47 2.49
N LEU A 41 -17.71 5.82 1.26
CA LEU A 41 -18.94 6.60 0.98
C LEU A 41 -20.07 5.75 0.40
N GLU A 42 -19.84 4.48 0.13
CA GLU A 42 -20.78 3.60 -0.58
C GLU A 42 -22.17 3.59 0.08
N SER A 43 -22.22 3.55 1.40
CA SER A 43 -23.49 3.58 2.16
C SER A 43 -24.31 4.87 2.00
N CYS A 44 -23.66 5.97 1.59
CA CYS A 44 -24.28 7.28 1.37
C CYS A 44 -24.68 7.52 -0.09
N MET A 45 -24.32 6.61 -1.01
CA MET A 45 -24.57 6.76 -2.44
C MET A 45 -25.88 6.10 -2.88
N SER A 46 -26.56 6.72 -3.85
CA SER A 46 -27.67 6.09 -4.56
C SER A 46 -27.17 4.94 -5.45
N THR A 47 -28.06 4.00 -5.79
CA THR A 47 -27.74 2.89 -6.70
C THR A 47 -27.16 3.37 -8.03
N GLN A 48 -27.72 4.44 -8.60
CA GLN A 48 -27.26 5.01 -9.86
C GLN A 48 -25.82 5.58 -9.76
N GLU A 49 -25.47 6.22 -8.64
CA GLU A 49 -24.11 6.72 -8.41
C GLU A 49 -23.12 5.57 -8.26
N LYS A 50 -23.50 4.52 -7.52
CA LYS A 50 -22.68 3.30 -7.36
C LYS A 50 -22.38 2.64 -8.70
N GLU A 51 -23.39 2.41 -9.52
CA GLU A 51 -23.27 1.83 -10.87
C GLU A 51 -22.40 2.71 -11.76
N LYS A 52 -22.61 4.01 -11.73
CA LYS A 52 -21.86 4.97 -12.51
C LYS A 52 -20.35 4.97 -12.16
N ILE A 53 -19.99 4.87 -10.89
CA ILE A 53 -18.60 4.81 -10.44
C ILE A 53 -18.01 3.43 -10.75
N ARG A 54 -18.73 2.36 -10.46
CA ARG A 54 -18.31 1.00 -10.75
C ARG A 54 -18.00 0.81 -12.23
N ASP A 55 -19.00 1.05 -13.09
CA ASP A 55 -18.96 0.70 -14.52
C ASP A 55 -18.34 1.80 -15.39
N GLY A 56 -18.29 3.04 -14.88
CA GLY A 56 -17.73 4.18 -15.60
C GLY A 56 -16.29 4.53 -15.24
N LEU A 57 -15.79 4.04 -14.10
CA LEU A 57 -14.47 4.39 -13.60
C LEU A 57 -13.68 3.18 -13.11
N LEU A 58 -14.14 2.51 -12.04
CA LEU A 58 -13.28 1.58 -11.30
C LEU A 58 -13.02 0.28 -12.05
N LEU A 59 -14.06 -0.39 -12.58
CA LEU A 59 -13.87 -1.62 -13.37
C LEU A 59 -13.11 -1.36 -14.69
N PRO A 60 -13.47 -0.37 -15.51
CA PRO A 60 -12.66 -0.04 -16.70
C PRO A 60 -11.23 0.40 -16.36
N GLY A 61 -11.03 1.03 -15.22
CA GLY A 61 -9.69 1.38 -14.73
C GLY A 61 -8.86 0.15 -14.36
N ALA A 62 -9.46 -0.83 -13.66
CA ALA A 62 -8.79 -2.09 -13.34
C ALA A 62 -8.44 -2.88 -14.61
N GLU A 63 -9.34 -2.93 -15.61
CA GLU A 63 -9.07 -3.54 -16.91
C GLU A 63 -7.88 -2.87 -17.62
N PHE A 64 -7.85 -1.53 -17.65
CA PHE A 64 -6.72 -0.78 -18.20
C PHE A 64 -5.40 -1.09 -17.47
N LEU A 65 -5.42 -1.13 -16.14
CA LEU A 65 -4.22 -1.49 -15.37
C LEU A 65 -3.77 -2.93 -15.68
N MET A 66 -4.71 -3.87 -15.81
CA MET A 66 -4.41 -5.26 -16.17
C MET A 66 -3.69 -5.38 -17.52
N GLU A 67 -4.13 -4.61 -18.52
CA GLU A 67 -3.52 -4.59 -19.86
C GLU A 67 -2.13 -3.98 -19.87
N HIS A 68 -1.81 -3.09 -18.91
CA HIS A 68 -0.58 -2.31 -18.87
C HIS A 68 0.30 -2.61 -17.64
N ARG A 69 0.14 -3.79 -17.04
CA ARG A 69 1.04 -4.25 -15.96
C ARG A 69 2.48 -4.32 -16.46
N HIS A 70 3.42 -3.97 -15.59
CA HIS A 70 4.84 -3.97 -15.94
C HIS A 70 5.45 -5.39 -15.95
N MET A 71 4.77 -6.37 -15.32
CA MET A 71 5.16 -7.78 -15.27
C MET A 71 6.62 -8.00 -14.85
N GLN A 72 7.04 -7.33 -13.79
CA GLN A 72 8.39 -7.38 -13.25
C GLN A 72 8.39 -7.23 -11.72
N LEU A 73 9.52 -7.57 -11.10
CA LEU A 73 9.77 -7.28 -9.69
C LEU A 73 10.08 -5.79 -9.55
N HIS A 74 9.12 -4.99 -9.05
CA HIS A 74 9.26 -3.53 -8.97
C HIS A 74 8.18 -2.91 -8.08
N ASN A 75 8.47 -1.77 -7.42
CA ASN A 75 7.46 -1.07 -6.62
C ASN A 75 6.24 -0.63 -7.45
N HIS A 76 6.42 -0.21 -8.70
CA HIS A 76 5.30 0.14 -9.60
C HIS A 76 4.32 -1.03 -9.75
N GLU A 77 4.84 -2.25 -9.93
CA GLU A 77 4.00 -3.45 -10.05
C GLU A 77 3.23 -3.75 -8.76
N VAL A 78 3.83 -3.50 -7.58
CA VAL A 78 3.11 -3.61 -6.29
C VAL A 78 1.93 -2.64 -6.24
N ILE A 79 2.13 -1.40 -6.67
CA ILE A 79 1.10 -0.36 -6.65
C ILE A 79 -0.02 -0.69 -7.64
N ILE A 80 0.33 -1.08 -8.86
CA ILE A 80 -0.62 -1.47 -9.91
C ILE A 80 -1.47 -2.66 -9.44
N ASN A 81 -0.83 -3.72 -8.95
CA ASN A 81 -1.53 -4.90 -8.45
C ASN A 81 -2.40 -4.59 -7.23
N SER A 82 -1.96 -3.71 -6.33
CA SER A 82 -2.78 -3.33 -5.18
C SER A 82 -4.08 -2.63 -5.61
N ALA A 83 -4.02 -1.75 -6.60
CA ALA A 83 -5.21 -1.09 -7.14
C ALA A 83 -6.18 -2.07 -7.80
N ILE A 84 -5.67 -2.98 -8.64
CA ILE A 84 -6.47 -4.03 -9.31
C ILE A 84 -7.13 -4.93 -8.26
N ALA A 85 -6.36 -5.44 -7.30
CA ALA A 85 -6.86 -6.35 -6.27
C ALA A 85 -7.91 -5.69 -5.37
N ILE A 86 -7.71 -4.44 -4.95
CA ILE A 86 -8.69 -3.67 -4.16
C ILE A 86 -10.00 -3.54 -4.92
N ILE A 87 -9.97 -3.14 -6.18
CA ILE A 87 -11.16 -3.03 -7.03
C ILE A 87 -11.82 -4.41 -7.19
N GLY A 88 -11.03 -5.45 -7.38
CA GLY A 88 -11.49 -6.83 -7.43
C GLY A 88 -12.24 -7.25 -6.16
N LEU A 89 -11.69 -6.95 -4.98
CA LEU A 89 -12.32 -7.24 -3.69
C LEU A 89 -13.63 -6.48 -3.49
N ILE A 90 -13.65 -5.17 -3.77
CA ILE A 90 -14.84 -4.32 -3.60
C ILE A 90 -16.02 -4.84 -4.44
N PHE A 91 -15.76 -5.28 -5.67
CA PHE A 91 -16.82 -5.68 -6.60
C PHE A 91 -16.96 -7.21 -6.78
N GLY A 92 -16.29 -8.02 -5.95
CA GLY A 92 -16.35 -9.47 -6.01
C GLY A 92 -15.85 -10.04 -7.35
N LYS A 93 -14.81 -9.44 -7.94
CA LYS A 93 -14.19 -9.87 -9.19
C LYS A 93 -12.99 -10.77 -8.92
N GLU A 94 -13.26 -12.04 -8.69
CA GLU A 94 -12.25 -13.05 -8.32
C GLU A 94 -11.10 -13.16 -9.32
N GLU A 95 -11.37 -12.99 -10.62
CA GLU A 95 -10.35 -13.02 -11.66
C GLU A 95 -9.34 -11.88 -11.51
N LEU A 96 -9.77 -10.66 -11.13
CA LEU A 96 -8.87 -9.54 -10.86
C LEU A 96 -8.01 -9.80 -9.63
N VAL A 97 -8.62 -10.33 -8.56
CA VAL A 97 -7.88 -10.69 -7.33
C VAL A 97 -6.86 -11.78 -7.63
N LYS A 98 -7.26 -12.84 -8.36
CA LYS A 98 -6.37 -13.93 -8.71
C LYS A 98 -5.14 -13.45 -9.47
N GLU A 99 -5.34 -12.68 -10.53
CA GLU A 99 -4.26 -12.17 -11.38
C GLU A 99 -3.32 -11.21 -10.63
N ALA A 100 -3.90 -10.28 -9.86
CA ALA A 100 -3.10 -9.26 -9.18
C ALA A 100 -2.41 -9.76 -7.91
N VAL A 101 -2.91 -10.83 -7.28
CA VAL A 101 -2.36 -11.33 -6.01
C VAL A 101 -1.52 -12.58 -6.21
N TYR A 102 -2.02 -13.59 -6.93
CA TYR A 102 -1.46 -14.96 -6.92
C TYR A 102 -0.63 -15.30 -8.15
N GLU A 103 -0.87 -14.67 -9.28
CA GLU A 103 -0.12 -14.98 -10.50
C GLU A 103 1.30 -14.38 -10.45
N LYS A 104 2.14 -14.81 -11.40
CA LYS A 104 3.53 -14.34 -11.48
C LYS A 104 3.58 -12.81 -11.52
N TYR A 105 4.45 -12.23 -10.70
CA TYR A 105 4.58 -10.79 -10.44
C TYR A 105 3.38 -10.16 -9.71
N GLY A 106 2.39 -10.94 -9.26
CA GLY A 106 1.35 -10.48 -8.35
C GLY A 106 1.88 -10.11 -6.96
N LEU A 107 0.99 -9.61 -6.09
CA LEU A 107 1.39 -9.11 -4.77
C LEU A 107 2.14 -10.16 -3.93
N LEU A 108 1.70 -11.41 -3.93
CA LEU A 108 2.36 -12.47 -3.19
C LEU A 108 3.77 -12.74 -3.72
N TYR A 109 3.93 -12.80 -5.05
CA TYR A 109 5.24 -12.94 -5.67
C TYR A 109 6.18 -11.78 -5.31
N GLN A 110 5.68 -10.54 -5.35
CA GLN A 110 6.45 -9.34 -4.95
C GLN A 110 6.88 -9.42 -3.49
N LEU A 111 5.98 -9.85 -2.60
CA LEU A 111 6.26 -10.00 -1.18
C LEU A 111 7.31 -11.10 -0.89
N GLU A 112 7.29 -12.20 -1.64
CA GLU A 112 8.20 -13.33 -1.45
C GLU A 112 9.59 -13.08 -2.04
N HIS A 113 9.68 -12.33 -3.13
CA HIS A 113 10.92 -12.19 -3.91
C HIS A 113 11.52 -10.77 -3.89
N GLY A 114 10.77 -9.77 -3.41
CA GLY A 114 11.16 -8.36 -3.46
C GLY A 114 12.03 -7.87 -2.31
N MET A 115 12.64 -8.76 -1.52
CA MET A 115 13.43 -8.35 -0.37
C MET A 115 14.89 -8.76 -0.45
N LEU A 116 15.75 -7.89 0.05
CA LEU A 116 17.14 -8.19 0.37
C LEU A 116 17.23 -9.07 1.64
N SER A 117 18.41 -9.62 1.91
CA SER A 117 18.65 -10.47 3.08
C SER A 117 18.40 -9.78 4.43
N ASN A 118 18.44 -8.44 4.46
CA ASN A 118 18.14 -7.62 5.63
C ASN A 118 16.66 -7.19 5.70
N HIS A 119 15.80 -7.76 4.86
CA HIS A 119 14.37 -7.46 4.74
C HIS A 119 14.01 -6.06 4.20
N MET A 120 14.98 -5.30 3.69
CA MET A 120 14.70 -4.09 2.95
C MET A 120 14.17 -4.45 1.54
N TRP A 121 13.22 -3.66 1.04
CA TRP A 121 12.81 -3.75 -0.35
C TRP A 121 14.03 -3.62 -1.27
N PHE A 122 14.11 -4.46 -2.30
CA PHE A 122 15.33 -4.69 -3.08
C PHE A 122 15.93 -3.43 -3.74
N GLU A 123 15.15 -2.40 -3.96
CA GLU A 123 15.62 -1.12 -4.51
C GLU A 123 16.54 -0.36 -3.53
N GLY A 124 16.64 -0.80 -2.28
CA GLY A 124 17.67 -0.39 -1.34
C GLY A 124 17.55 1.03 -0.77
N ALA A 125 16.40 1.67 -0.93
CA ALA A 125 16.08 2.99 -0.41
C ALA A 125 14.87 2.94 0.54
N PHE A 126 14.90 3.67 1.66
CA PHE A 126 13.76 3.73 2.58
C PHE A 126 12.50 4.29 1.92
N GLY A 127 12.66 5.28 1.03
CA GLY A 127 11.54 5.81 0.25
C GLY A 127 10.79 4.73 -0.52
N TYR A 128 11.50 3.93 -1.29
CA TYR A 128 10.90 2.83 -2.07
C TYR A 128 10.42 1.68 -1.19
N HIS A 129 11.11 1.39 -0.09
CA HIS A 129 10.66 0.40 0.90
C HIS A 129 9.27 0.75 1.45
N PHE A 130 9.07 1.98 1.90
CA PHE A 130 7.77 2.42 2.42
C PHE A 130 6.74 2.65 1.31
N TYR A 131 7.16 3.01 0.10
CA TYR A 131 6.26 3.13 -1.04
C TYR A 131 5.64 1.78 -1.44
N ALA A 132 6.44 0.72 -1.43
CA ALA A 132 5.94 -0.64 -1.61
C ALA A 132 5.03 -1.06 -0.43
N LEU A 133 5.48 -0.84 0.82
CA LEU A 133 4.72 -1.18 2.03
C LEU A 133 3.36 -0.49 2.09
N THR A 134 3.27 0.80 1.78
CA THR A 134 1.96 1.50 1.77
C THR A 134 0.98 0.87 0.80
N SER A 135 1.46 0.30 -0.30
CA SER A 135 0.62 -0.37 -1.29
C SER A 135 0.21 -1.77 -0.87
N PHE A 136 1.12 -2.53 -0.29
CA PHE A 136 0.80 -3.82 0.33
C PHE A 136 -0.24 -3.66 1.44
N PHE A 137 -0.05 -2.70 2.34
CA PHE A 137 -0.99 -2.47 3.44
C PHE A 137 -2.31 -1.84 2.98
N ALA A 138 -2.31 -1.06 1.90
CA ALA A 138 -3.55 -0.62 1.28
C ALA A 138 -4.39 -1.81 0.83
N TYR A 139 -3.78 -2.80 0.18
CA TYR A 139 -4.45 -4.04 -0.19
C TYR A 139 -4.92 -4.83 1.05
N GLU A 140 -4.06 -5.03 2.05
CA GLU A 140 -4.39 -5.82 3.24
C GLU A 140 -5.56 -5.23 4.04
N LYS A 141 -5.73 -3.93 4.06
CA LYS A 141 -6.91 -3.27 4.70
C LYS A 141 -8.23 -3.72 4.09
N PHE A 142 -8.26 -4.00 2.79
CA PHE A 142 -9.44 -4.54 2.10
C PHE A 142 -9.52 -6.07 2.15
N ALA A 143 -8.38 -6.75 2.14
CA ALA A 143 -8.31 -8.20 2.19
C ALA A 143 -8.54 -8.76 3.60
N LEU A 144 -8.37 -7.95 4.63
CA LEU A 144 -8.54 -8.36 6.03
C LEU A 144 -9.91 -9.04 6.22
N HIS A 145 -9.93 -10.17 6.90
CA HIS A 145 -11.11 -11.01 7.09
C HIS A 145 -11.64 -11.72 5.81
N THR A 146 -10.90 -11.69 4.72
CA THR A 146 -11.17 -12.49 3.52
C THR A 146 -10.14 -13.62 3.39
N PRO A 147 -10.40 -14.65 2.56
CA PRO A 147 -9.42 -15.69 2.27
C PRO A 147 -8.15 -15.19 1.56
N HIS A 148 -8.17 -13.95 1.10
CA HIS A 148 -7.09 -13.35 0.31
C HIS A 148 -6.11 -12.54 1.15
N SER A 149 -6.34 -12.37 2.46
CA SER A 149 -5.38 -11.68 3.33
C SER A 149 -4.12 -12.51 3.55
N HIS A 150 -2.99 -11.85 3.44
CA HIS A 150 -1.66 -12.38 3.73
C HIS A 150 -0.98 -11.61 4.87
N ILE A 151 -1.74 -10.86 5.68
CA ILE A 151 -1.21 -9.95 6.71
C ILE A 151 -0.27 -10.66 7.70
N HIS A 152 -0.46 -11.96 7.94
CA HIS A 152 0.40 -12.76 8.81
C HIS A 152 1.58 -13.41 8.07
N HIS A 153 1.79 -13.13 6.78
CA HIS A 153 2.98 -13.59 6.08
C HIS A 153 4.24 -13.04 6.77
N PRO A 154 5.26 -13.89 7.08
CA PRO A 154 6.41 -13.49 7.88
C PRO A 154 7.19 -12.31 7.29
N ASN A 155 7.12 -12.13 5.98
CA ASN A 155 7.80 -11.04 5.29
C ASN A 155 7.19 -9.66 5.60
N TYR A 156 5.89 -9.55 5.82
CA TYR A 156 5.30 -8.29 6.28
C TYR A 156 5.89 -7.87 7.62
N LYS A 157 5.92 -8.80 8.58
CA LYS A 157 6.53 -8.51 9.89
C LYS A 157 7.99 -8.10 9.75
N ALA A 158 8.77 -8.84 8.97
CA ALA A 158 10.19 -8.57 8.76
C ALA A 158 10.45 -7.20 8.13
N MET A 159 9.68 -6.84 7.09
CA MET A 159 9.75 -5.52 6.45
C MET A 159 9.39 -4.40 7.44
N MET A 160 8.37 -4.59 8.26
CA MET A 160 7.95 -3.58 9.25
C MET A 160 8.95 -3.46 10.39
N GLU A 161 9.55 -4.54 10.84
CA GLU A 161 10.56 -4.53 11.91
C GLU A 161 11.88 -3.87 11.47
N LEU A 162 12.13 -3.73 10.17
CA LEU A 162 13.35 -3.11 9.64
C LEU A 162 13.59 -1.73 10.24
N LEU A 163 12.58 -0.89 10.32
CA LEU A 163 12.71 0.49 10.81
C LEU A 163 13.20 0.55 12.25
N PHE A 164 12.83 -0.42 13.09
CA PHE A 164 13.32 -0.52 14.46
C PHE A 164 14.87 -0.50 14.54
N SER A 165 15.53 -1.14 13.59
CA SER A 165 17.00 -1.22 13.54
C SER A 165 17.67 0.04 13.01
N TYR A 166 16.96 0.86 12.22
CA TYR A 166 17.54 1.98 11.47
C TYR A 166 17.06 3.36 11.93
N ILE A 167 15.99 3.44 12.71
CA ILE A 167 15.47 4.73 13.18
C ILE A 167 16.48 5.44 14.07
N GLU A 168 16.75 6.71 13.76
CA GLU A 168 17.62 7.60 14.52
C GLU A 168 16.81 8.56 15.41
N PRO A 169 17.43 9.22 16.39
CA PRO A 169 16.76 10.23 17.19
C PRO A 169 16.07 11.31 16.33
N GLY A 170 14.85 11.68 16.72
CA GLY A 170 14.02 12.59 15.95
C GLY A 170 13.35 11.94 14.75
N PHE A 171 13.10 10.65 14.81
CA PHE A 171 12.43 9.83 13.79
C PHE A 171 13.05 10.00 12.40
N ARG A 172 14.36 9.89 12.29
CA ARG A 172 15.09 9.97 11.02
C ARG A 172 15.57 8.59 10.59
N VAL A 173 15.74 8.42 9.29
CA VAL A 173 16.30 7.21 8.68
C VAL A 173 17.58 7.54 7.92
N PRO A 174 18.53 6.59 7.82
CA PRO A 174 19.74 6.79 7.03
C PRO A 174 19.43 7.09 5.57
N MET A 175 20.19 7.98 4.99
CA MET A 175 20.11 8.37 3.57
C MET A 175 20.78 7.32 2.69
N LEU A 176 20.08 6.21 2.45
CA LEU A 176 20.56 5.13 1.59
C LEU A 176 20.00 5.32 0.17
N ASN A 177 20.86 5.18 -0.82
CA ASN A 177 20.52 5.29 -2.25
C ASN A 177 19.68 6.54 -2.55
N ASP A 178 18.51 6.40 -3.13
CA ASP A 178 17.60 7.46 -3.55
C ASP A 178 16.62 7.89 -2.42
N THR A 179 17.02 7.74 -1.17
CA THR A 179 16.23 8.18 -0.01
C THR A 179 16.33 9.70 0.17
N ASN A 180 15.20 10.41 0.23
CA ASN A 180 15.10 11.85 0.45
C ASN A 180 14.94 12.20 1.94
N TYR A 181 15.38 13.41 2.36
CA TYR A 181 15.08 13.96 3.70
C TYR A 181 13.61 14.34 3.91
N GLY A 182 12.82 14.41 2.84
CA GLY A 182 11.47 14.98 2.84
C GLY A 182 10.35 14.03 3.19
N HIS A 183 10.59 12.94 3.91
CA HIS A 183 9.50 12.07 4.34
C HIS A 183 8.66 12.78 5.40
N THR A 184 7.40 13.00 5.08
CA THR A 184 6.40 13.41 6.07
C THR A 184 6.10 12.23 6.99
N SER A 185 5.87 12.49 8.27
CA SER A 185 5.50 11.46 9.27
C SER A 185 4.34 10.58 8.81
N SER A 186 3.46 11.11 7.96
CA SER A 186 2.28 10.39 7.44
C SER A 186 2.60 9.05 6.73
N ILE A 187 3.77 8.88 6.13
CA ILE A 187 4.15 7.60 5.51
C ILE A 187 4.30 6.48 6.54
N TYR A 188 4.58 6.83 7.80
CA TYR A 188 4.77 5.87 8.88
C TYR A 188 3.48 5.56 9.65
N TYR A 189 2.38 6.28 9.41
CA TYR A 189 1.10 6.00 10.08
C TYR A 189 0.56 4.60 9.76
N LEU A 190 1.04 3.95 8.70
CA LEU A 190 0.74 2.55 8.40
C LEU A 190 1.11 1.59 9.57
N TYR A 191 2.00 2.02 10.51
CA TYR A 191 2.33 1.26 11.71
C TYR A 191 1.14 1.09 12.66
N GLU A 192 0.11 1.93 12.58
CA GLU A 192 -1.13 1.76 13.36
C GLU A 192 -1.83 0.45 12.98
N PHE A 193 -2.07 0.26 11.69
CA PHE A 193 -2.65 -0.98 11.18
C PHE A 193 -1.72 -2.17 11.40
N ALA A 194 -0.43 -2.02 11.07
CA ALA A 194 0.56 -3.09 11.22
C ALA A 194 0.69 -3.56 12.68
N TYR A 195 0.74 -2.64 13.64
CA TYR A 195 0.82 -3.01 15.05
C TYR A 195 -0.43 -3.72 15.52
N ARG A 196 -1.62 -3.27 15.13
CA ARG A 196 -2.88 -3.92 15.50
C ARG A 196 -2.96 -5.36 14.98
N GLU A 197 -2.57 -5.60 13.73
CA GLU A 197 -2.76 -6.90 13.07
C GLU A 197 -1.58 -7.87 13.27
N ILE A 198 -0.35 -7.36 13.25
CA ILE A 198 0.88 -8.16 13.35
C ILE A 198 1.41 -8.20 14.79
N GLY A 199 1.32 -7.07 15.50
CA GLY A 199 1.83 -6.92 16.86
C GLY A 199 3.35 -6.95 16.97
N GLY A 200 3.83 -6.99 18.23
CA GLY A 200 5.23 -7.13 18.56
C GLY A 200 5.91 -5.85 19.06
N ASP A 201 6.88 -6.03 19.95
CA ASP A 201 7.51 -4.91 20.66
C ASP A 201 8.29 -3.95 19.77
N LYS A 202 8.86 -4.45 18.66
CA LYS A 202 9.59 -3.61 17.71
C LYS A 202 8.67 -2.65 16.97
N LEU A 203 7.48 -3.13 16.55
CA LEU A 203 6.49 -2.26 15.90
C LEU A 203 5.94 -1.25 16.88
N LEU A 204 5.66 -1.68 18.11
CA LEU A 204 5.24 -0.81 19.20
C LEU A 204 6.28 0.28 19.49
N TYR A 205 7.54 -0.08 19.53
CA TYR A 205 8.63 0.88 19.73
C TYR A 205 8.65 1.95 18.65
N VAL A 206 8.59 1.54 17.38
CA VAL A 206 8.56 2.47 16.24
C VAL A 206 7.35 3.39 16.33
N LEU A 207 6.17 2.84 16.64
CA LEU A 207 4.94 3.61 16.75
C LEU A 207 5.01 4.63 17.91
N LYS A 208 5.62 4.28 19.04
CA LYS A 208 5.85 5.21 20.16
C LYS A 208 6.88 6.29 19.84
N GLU A 209 7.95 5.96 19.13
CA GLU A 209 8.92 6.97 18.69
C GLU A 209 8.29 7.94 17.66
N LEU A 210 7.38 7.45 16.80
CA LEU A 210 6.63 8.29 15.85
C LEU A 210 5.81 9.37 16.58
N TYR A 211 5.14 9.00 17.67
CA TYR A 211 4.26 9.92 18.43
C TYR A 211 4.95 10.55 19.65
N LYS A 212 6.26 10.47 19.74
CA LYS A 212 6.99 11.02 20.88
C LYS A 212 6.82 12.53 21.01
N ASP A 213 6.86 13.22 19.87
CA ASP A 213 6.78 14.69 19.76
C ASP A 213 5.55 15.14 18.95
N GLU A 214 4.68 14.21 18.56
CA GLU A 214 3.49 14.48 17.76
C GLU A 214 2.23 13.92 18.44
N ALA A 215 1.09 14.57 18.23
CA ALA A 215 -0.19 14.06 18.70
C ALA A 215 -0.63 12.85 17.86
N ARG A 216 -1.23 11.84 18.50
CA ARG A 216 -1.83 10.69 17.84
C ARG A 216 -3.28 10.97 17.46
N ASP A 217 -3.49 11.93 16.54
CA ASP A 217 -4.81 12.45 16.13
C ASP A 217 -5.07 12.30 14.62
N ASN A 218 -4.35 11.39 13.96
CA ASN A 218 -4.49 11.12 12.53
C ASN A 218 -5.55 10.06 12.22
N LEU A 219 -5.98 10.03 10.96
CA LEU A 219 -7.03 9.12 10.49
C LEU A 219 -6.66 7.63 10.62
N GLU A 220 -5.40 7.28 10.39
CA GLU A 220 -4.91 5.91 10.52
C GLU A 220 -5.04 5.39 11.97
N ALA A 221 -4.67 6.22 12.95
CA ALA A 221 -4.84 5.90 14.36
C ALA A 221 -6.31 5.71 14.72
N PHE A 222 -7.18 6.57 14.19
CA PHE A 222 -8.62 6.52 14.48
C PHE A 222 -9.30 5.27 13.90
N ILE A 223 -8.99 4.92 12.64
CA ILE A 223 -9.67 3.80 11.95
C ILE A 223 -9.00 2.45 12.27
N TYR A 224 -7.66 2.42 12.30
CA TYR A 224 -6.89 1.18 12.34
C TYR A 224 -6.07 1.00 13.61
N GLY A 225 -5.92 2.03 14.43
CA GLY A 225 -5.12 1.95 15.64
C GLY A 225 -5.77 1.17 16.77
N VAL A 226 -4.97 0.85 17.79
CA VAL A 226 -5.47 0.39 19.09
C VAL A 226 -5.82 1.61 19.96
N ASP A 227 -6.79 1.49 20.86
CA ASP A 227 -7.26 2.61 21.69
C ASP A 227 -6.12 3.23 22.52
N ILE A 228 -5.33 2.40 23.17
CA ILE A 228 -4.21 2.83 24.02
C ILE A 228 -2.96 2.04 23.65
N LEU A 229 -1.87 2.76 23.36
CA LEU A 229 -0.57 2.12 23.18
C LEU A 229 -0.02 1.65 24.54
N PRO A 230 0.27 0.35 24.69
CA PRO A 230 0.82 -0.19 25.94
C PRO A 230 2.22 0.36 26.23
N THR A 231 2.74 0.11 27.42
CA THR A 231 4.15 0.36 27.73
C THR A 231 5.05 -0.51 26.84
N CYS A 232 6.21 0.02 26.48
CA CYS A 232 7.20 -0.70 25.67
C CYS A 232 8.53 -0.68 26.42
N ASP A 233 9.02 -1.84 26.82
CA ASP A 233 10.23 -1.99 27.62
C ASP A 233 11.44 -2.49 26.79
N ILE A 234 11.32 -2.53 25.47
CA ILE A 234 12.41 -2.96 24.61
C ILE A 234 13.56 -1.93 24.60
N ASP A 235 14.77 -2.38 24.89
CA ASP A 235 15.99 -1.58 24.75
C ASP A 235 16.67 -1.92 23.41
N ARG A 236 16.89 -0.92 22.56
CA ARG A 236 17.64 -1.08 21.30
C ARG A 236 19.12 -1.39 21.50
N LYS A 237 19.63 -1.25 22.72
CA LYS A 237 21.05 -1.48 23.04
C LYS A 237 21.33 -2.90 23.51
N SER A 238 20.33 -3.74 23.66
CA SER A 238 20.45 -5.13 24.09
C SER A 238 20.62 -6.14 22.92
#